data_6aa9e40d3245df3de52ff50233302583
#
_entry.id   6aa9e40d3245df3de52ff50233302583
#
_cell.length_a   1.000
_cell.length_b   1.000
_cell.length_c   1.000
_cell.angle_alpha   90.00
_cell.angle_beta   90.00
_cell.angle_gamma   90.00
#
_symmetry.space_group_name_H-M   'P 1'
#
loop_
_entity.id
_entity.type
_entity.pdbx_description
1 polymer ?
#
loop_
_entity_poly.entity_id
_entity_poly.type
_entity_poly.pdbx_seq_one_letter_code
_entity_poly.pdbx_strand_id
1 'polypeptide(L)'
;MRNLLHIVAATMILSALALGSTACGDDSCYDNGSSLPLAKFYVGTSQQSVSGLTIKGIGAPGDSLLADSTSLSEVYLPLRANVSSTAFAITRWIPVDTLRIPVRDTLTIDYDAVPYFHSAECGAMFNFNLNDVRTTLHGIDSVVPLVDVVTNSTAPALRIYFTDFSQ
;
A
#
# COMPACT_ATOMS: atom_id res chain seq x y z
N MET A 1 -1.63 63.94 -18.13
CA MET A 1 -1.26 62.81 -19.02
C MET A 1 -0.16 61.94 -18.39
N ARG A 2 0.89 62.46 -17.79
CA ARG A 2 2.01 61.69 -17.22
C ARG A 2 1.54 60.73 -16.07
N ASN A 3 0.66 61.17 -15.19
CA ASN A 3 0.12 60.34 -14.08
C ASN A 3 -0.81 59.22 -14.54
N LEU A 4 -1.54 59.44 -15.63
CA LEU A 4 -2.43 58.42 -16.22
C LEU A 4 -1.61 57.25 -16.81
N LEU A 5 -0.46 57.59 -17.42
CA LEU A 5 0.45 56.58 -17.99
C LEU A 5 1.09 55.71 -16.92
N HIS A 6 1.43 56.26 -15.77
CA HIS A 6 1.96 55.51 -14.62
C HIS A 6 0.92 54.56 -14.00
N ILE A 7 -0.34 55.00 -13.92
CA ILE A 7 -1.42 54.17 -13.40
C ILE A 7 -1.69 52.99 -14.31
N VAL A 8 -1.75 53.21 -15.65
CA VAL A 8 -1.95 52.13 -16.64
C VAL A 8 -0.77 51.14 -16.62
N ALA A 9 0.48 51.63 -16.51
CA ALA A 9 1.63 50.77 -16.42
C ALA A 9 1.63 49.92 -15.14
N ALA A 10 1.29 50.52 -14.00
CA ALA A 10 1.19 49.82 -12.75
C ALA A 10 0.10 48.74 -12.72
N THR A 11 -1.05 48.98 -13.33
CA THR A 11 -2.13 47.98 -13.44
C THR A 11 -1.77 46.82 -14.37
N MET A 12 -1.05 47.06 -15.47
CA MET A 12 -0.56 46.02 -16.37
C MET A 12 0.47 45.13 -15.67
N ILE A 13 1.38 45.68 -14.86
CA ILE A 13 2.39 44.92 -14.14
C ILE A 13 1.70 44.07 -13.05
N LEU A 14 0.72 44.62 -12.35
CA LEU A 14 -0.01 43.89 -11.30
C LEU A 14 -0.85 42.73 -11.87
N SER A 15 -1.45 42.91 -13.06
CA SER A 15 -2.17 41.84 -13.74
C SER A 15 -1.26 40.74 -14.29
N ALA A 16 -0.04 41.09 -14.73
CA ALA A 16 0.94 40.10 -15.19
C ALA A 16 1.50 39.24 -14.03
N LEU A 17 1.64 39.80 -12.82
CA LEU A 17 2.04 39.02 -11.63
C LEU A 17 0.94 38.07 -11.14
N ALA A 18 -0.33 38.41 -11.34
CA ALA A 18 -1.45 37.56 -10.90
C ALA A 18 -1.66 36.31 -11.78
N LEU A 19 -1.16 36.29 -13.01
CA LEU A 19 -1.25 35.18 -13.95
C LEU A 19 -0.11 34.14 -13.80
N GLY A 20 0.91 34.45 -13.01
CA GLY A 20 2.10 33.59 -12.84
C GLY A 20 2.03 32.59 -11.69
N SER A 21 0.94 32.55 -10.91
CA SER A 21 0.88 31.73 -9.67
C SER A 21 -0.03 30.49 -9.78
N THR A 22 -0.36 30.00 -10.97
CA THR A 22 -0.93 28.66 -11.12
C THR A 22 0.20 27.64 -11.29
N ALA A 23 1.08 27.52 -10.32
CA ALA A 23 1.82 26.30 -10.10
C ALA A 23 0.83 25.31 -9.47
N CYS A 24 -0.01 24.69 -10.28
CA CYS A 24 -0.70 23.49 -9.90
C CYS A 24 0.38 22.44 -9.66
N GLY A 25 0.70 22.19 -8.41
CA GLY A 25 1.31 20.93 -8.01
C GLY A 25 0.29 19.85 -8.38
N ASP A 26 0.60 19.07 -9.38
CA ASP A 26 -0.19 17.90 -9.74
C ASP A 26 0.03 16.89 -8.60
N ASP A 27 -1.02 16.64 -7.78
CA ASP A 27 -1.00 15.69 -6.67
C ASP A 27 -0.88 14.23 -7.14
N SER A 28 -0.58 14.01 -8.42
CA SER A 28 -0.47 12.70 -9.07
C SER A 28 0.60 11.78 -8.45
N CYS A 29 1.54 12.35 -7.69
CA CYS A 29 2.56 11.56 -6.98
C CYS A 29 2.05 10.93 -5.67
N TYR A 30 0.93 11.43 -5.12
CA TYR A 30 0.40 10.94 -3.85
C TYR A 30 -0.52 9.74 -4.01
N ASP A 31 -1.30 9.67 -5.08
CA ASP A 31 -2.33 8.64 -5.23
C ASP A 31 -1.78 7.24 -5.53
N ASN A 32 -0.57 7.11 -6.06
CA ASN A 32 0.01 5.82 -6.41
C ASN A 32 1.55 5.78 -6.28
N GLY A 33 2.11 6.60 -5.41
CA GLY A 33 3.56 6.83 -5.30
C GLY A 33 4.41 5.65 -4.85
N SER A 34 3.80 4.50 -4.55
CA SER A 34 4.52 3.32 -4.10
C SER A 34 3.95 2.09 -4.76
N SER A 35 4.82 1.25 -5.32
CA SER A 35 4.43 -0.08 -5.78
C SER A 35 4.07 -0.94 -4.57
N LEU A 36 2.80 -0.92 -4.17
CA LEU A 36 2.27 -1.63 -3.02
C LEU A 36 1.59 -2.93 -3.49
N PRO A 37 2.09 -4.11 -3.13
CA PRO A 37 1.39 -5.35 -3.46
C PRO A 37 0.02 -5.38 -2.78
N LEU A 38 -1.05 -5.47 -3.59
CA LEU A 38 -2.39 -5.70 -3.12
C LEU A 38 -2.59 -7.19 -2.86
N ALA A 39 -2.85 -7.57 -1.62
CA ALA A 39 -3.21 -8.93 -1.23
C ALA A 39 -4.72 -9.06 -1.08
N LYS A 40 -5.34 -9.99 -1.83
CA LYS A 40 -6.76 -10.33 -1.71
C LYS A 40 -6.95 -11.59 -0.87
N PHE A 41 -8.02 -11.61 -0.07
CA PHE A 41 -8.31 -12.68 0.89
C PHE A 41 -9.39 -13.59 0.36
N TYR A 42 -9.17 -14.91 0.57
CA TYR A 42 -10.03 -15.97 0.13
C TYR A 42 -10.30 -16.94 1.29
N VAL A 43 -11.50 -17.49 1.32
CA VAL A 43 -11.85 -18.65 2.14
C VAL A 43 -12.42 -19.70 1.20
N GLY A 44 -11.80 -20.87 1.15
CA GLY A 44 -12.07 -21.82 0.07
C GLY A 44 -11.71 -21.23 -1.30
N THR A 45 -12.66 -21.17 -2.21
CA THR A 45 -12.46 -20.68 -3.59
C THR A 45 -12.95 -19.24 -3.80
N SER A 46 -13.60 -18.64 -2.81
CA SER A 46 -14.29 -17.35 -2.95
C SER A 46 -13.52 -16.22 -2.26
N GLN A 47 -13.40 -15.07 -2.91
CA GLN A 47 -12.94 -13.87 -2.25
C GLN A 47 -13.96 -13.44 -1.21
N GLN A 48 -13.51 -13.31 0.04
CA GLN A 48 -14.38 -12.98 1.17
C GLN A 48 -13.71 -12.02 2.14
N SER A 49 -14.54 -11.35 2.92
CA SER A 49 -14.07 -10.59 4.07
C SER A 49 -13.74 -11.54 5.21
N VAL A 50 -12.52 -11.46 5.72
CA VAL A 50 -12.04 -12.22 6.87
C VAL A 50 -12.12 -11.33 8.10
N SER A 51 -12.88 -11.75 9.10
CA SER A 51 -13.10 -10.96 10.32
C SER A 51 -12.01 -11.18 11.38
N GLY A 52 -11.86 -10.19 12.26
CA GLY A 52 -10.96 -10.25 13.41
C GLY A 52 -9.48 -10.23 13.03
N LEU A 53 -9.11 -9.59 11.90
CA LEU A 53 -7.73 -9.49 11.45
C LEU A 53 -7.01 -8.32 12.12
N THR A 54 -5.83 -8.61 12.65
CA THR A 54 -4.80 -7.63 13.02
C THR A 54 -3.57 -7.91 12.16
N ILE A 55 -3.12 -6.92 11.39
CA ILE A 55 -1.98 -7.05 10.49
C ILE A 55 -0.95 -5.99 10.86
N LYS A 56 0.29 -6.42 11.12
CA LYS A 56 1.39 -5.57 11.55
C LYS A 56 2.65 -5.89 10.73
N GLY A 57 3.35 -4.85 10.26
CA GLY A 57 4.68 -5.01 9.66
C GLY A 57 5.72 -5.33 10.75
N ILE A 58 6.46 -6.43 10.59
CA ILE A 58 7.53 -6.78 11.52
C ILE A 58 8.72 -5.84 11.31
N GLY A 59 9.12 -5.14 12.39
CA GLY A 59 10.14 -4.10 12.33
C GLY A 59 9.70 -2.81 11.64
N ALA A 60 8.38 -2.58 11.53
CA ALA A 60 7.83 -1.32 11.07
C ALA A 60 8.09 -0.21 12.09
N PRO A 61 8.40 1.04 11.64
CA PRO A 61 8.55 2.16 12.55
C PRO A 61 7.30 2.41 13.39
N GLY A 62 7.48 2.65 14.69
CA GLY A 62 6.38 2.98 15.60
C GLY A 62 5.35 1.86 15.80
N ASP A 63 5.71 0.62 15.52
CA ASP A 63 4.79 -0.55 15.63
C ASP A 63 3.48 -0.38 14.85
N SER A 64 3.53 0.33 13.72
CA SER A 64 2.33 0.67 12.94
C SER A 64 1.55 -0.56 12.48
N LEU A 65 0.24 -0.50 12.68
CA LEU A 65 -0.71 -1.52 12.23
C LEU A 65 -1.25 -1.15 10.84
N LEU A 66 -1.38 -2.14 9.97
CA LEU A 66 -2.12 -2.02 8.71
C LEU A 66 -3.61 -2.28 8.92
N ALA A 67 -3.92 -3.11 9.92
CA ALA A 67 -5.28 -3.42 10.34
C ALA A 67 -5.30 -3.77 11.83
N ASP A 68 -6.35 -3.40 12.54
CA ASP A 68 -6.54 -3.72 13.96
C ASP A 68 -7.93 -4.30 14.21
N SER A 69 -7.98 -5.61 14.49
CA SER A 69 -9.18 -6.39 14.85
C SER A 69 -10.40 -6.12 13.95
N THR A 70 -10.15 -5.91 12.65
CA THR A 70 -11.15 -5.50 11.67
C THR A 70 -11.48 -6.61 10.69
N SER A 71 -12.49 -6.39 9.84
CA SER A 71 -12.87 -7.29 8.75
C SER A 71 -12.40 -6.72 7.43
N LEU A 72 -11.57 -7.47 6.69
CA LEU A 72 -10.98 -7.07 5.43
C LEU A 72 -11.12 -8.16 4.38
N SER A 73 -11.33 -7.77 3.13
CA SER A 73 -11.25 -8.66 1.95
C SER A 73 -9.97 -8.49 1.16
N GLU A 74 -9.21 -7.43 1.46
CA GLU A 74 -7.93 -7.13 0.82
C GLU A 74 -7.13 -6.14 1.68
N VAL A 75 -5.82 -6.07 1.44
CA VAL A 75 -4.91 -5.13 2.11
C VAL A 75 -3.71 -4.82 1.22
N TYR A 76 -3.23 -3.59 1.24
CA TYR A 76 -1.94 -3.22 0.69
C TYR A 76 -0.83 -3.52 1.69
N LEU A 77 0.24 -4.19 1.22
CA LEU A 77 1.37 -4.63 2.03
C LEU A 77 2.61 -3.79 1.68
N PRO A 78 2.98 -2.77 2.47
CA PRO A 78 4.12 -1.92 2.15
C PRO A 78 5.44 -2.69 2.16
N LEU A 79 6.18 -2.67 1.06
CA LEU A 79 7.54 -3.21 0.98
C LEU A 79 8.57 -2.10 1.20
N ARG A 80 9.74 -2.47 1.69
CA ARG A 80 10.83 -1.53 2.02
C ARG A 80 11.92 -1.62 0.95
N ALA A 81 12.26 -0.48 0.33
CA ALA A 81 13.25 -0.45 -0.75
C ALA A 81 14.71 -0.69 -0.30
N ASN A 82 14.99 -0.58 1.00
CA ASN A 82 16.35 -0.72 1.55
C ASN A 82 16.67 -2.10 2.14
N VAL A 83 15.78 -3.08 1.94
CA VAL A 83 15.96 -4.47 2.36
C VAL A 83 15.45 -5.40 1.26
N SER A 84 15.86 -6.65 1.30
CA SER A 84 15.44 -7.69 0.36
C SER A 84 14.30 -8.58 0.88
N SER A 85 13.79 -8.29 2.09
CA SER A 85 12.72 -9.07 2.70
C SER A 85 11.88 -8.20 3.61
N THR A 86 10.55 -8.40 3.58
CA THR A 86 9.60 -7.79 4.51
C THR A 86 8.68 -8.86 5.05
N ALA A 87 8.44 -8.84 6.36
CA ALA A 87 7.55 -9.78 7.02
C ALA A 87 6.39 -9.05 7.71
N PHE A 88 5.24 -9.71 7.72
CA PHE A 88 4.01 -9.24 8.35
C PHE A 88 3.50 -10.28 9.35
N ALA A 89 3.23 -9.86 10.56
CA ALA A 89 2.50 -10.65 11.53
C ALA A 89 0.99 -10.49 11.27
N ILE A 90 0.32 -11.59 11.01
CA ILE A 90 -1.12 -11.66 10.75
C ILE A 90 -1.75 -12.43 11.91
N THR A 91 -2.60 -11.78 12.69
CA THR A 91 -3.35 -12.40 13.77
C THR A 91 -4.82 -12.40 13.43
N ARG A 92 -5.45 -13.56 13.43
CA ARG A 92 -6.90 -13.71 13.28
C ARG A 92 -7.50 -14.12 14.62
N TRP A 93 -8.45 -13.32 15.12
CA TRP A 93 -9.17 -13.60 16.34
C TRP A 93 -10.42 -14.43 16.02
N ILE A 94 -10.41 -15.70 16.44
CA ILE A 94 -11.46 -16.66 16.15
C ILE A 94 -12.36 -16.79 17.38
N PRO A 95 -13.70 -16.64 17.23
CA PRO A 95 -14.62 -16.90 18.32
C PRO A 95 -14.71 -18.41 18.58
N VAL A 96 -14.52 -18.81 19.84
CA VAL A 96 -14.71 -20.18 20.31
C VAL A 96 -15.54 -20.10 21.59
N ASP A 97 -16.81 -20.45 21.51
CA ASP A 97 -17.79 -20.25 22.58
C ASP A 97 -17.87 -18.76 23.02
N THR A 98 -17.47 -18.48 24.26
CA THR A 98 -17.44 -17.13 24.83
C THR A 98 -16.07 -16.47 24.74
N LEU A 99 -15.07 -17.16 24.21
CA LEU A 99 -13.68 -16.71 24.13
C LEU A 99 -13.30 -16.29 22.71
N ARG A 100 -12.26 -15.48 22.59
CA ARG A 100 -11.59 -15.18 21.33
C ARG A 100 -10.16 -15.71 21.39
N ILE A 101 -9.83 -16.62 20.48
CA ILE A 101 -8.52 -17.26 20.42
C ILE A 101 -7.72 -16.65 19.27
N PRO A 102 -6.50 -16.16 19.50
CA PRO A 102 -5.65 -15.64 18.42
C PRO A 102 -4.95 -16.78 17.68
N VAL A 103 -5.16 -16.87 16.38
CA VAL A 103 -4.34 -17.68 15.46
C VAL A 103 -3.37 -16.71 14.76
N ARG A 104 -2.08 -17.04 14.80
CA ARG A 104 -1.02 -16.14 14.33
C ARG A 104 -0.23 -16.79 13.22
N ASP A 105 -0.06 -16.03 12.14
CA ASP A 105 0.80 -16.38 11.03
C ASP A 105 1.81 -15.27 10.74
N THR A 106 2.90 -15.66 10.10
CA THR A 106 3.88 -14.73 9.57
C THR A 106 3.93 -14.89 8.05
N LEU A 107 3.59 -13.84 7.35
CA LEU A 107 3.76 -13.73 5.90
C LEU A 107 5.11 -13.07 5.62
N THR A 108 5.98 -13.72 4.88
CA THR A 108 7.29 -13.18 4.47
C THR A 108 7.32 -13.07 2.96
N ILE A 109 7.77 -11.91 2.48
CA ILE A 109 7.95 -11.61 1.06
C ILE A 109 9.42 -11.27 0.85
N ASP A 110 10.11 -12.05 0.02
CA ASP A 110 11.48 -11.80 -0.41
C ASP A 110 11.46 -11.22 -1.83
N TYR A 111 12.25 -10.16 -2.06
CA TYR A 111 12.19 -9.39 -3.29
C TYR A 111 13.47 -8.61 -3.56
N ASP A 112 13.63 -8.15 -4.80
CA ASP A 112 14.62 -7.17 -5.21
C ASP A 112 13.93 -5.84 -5.53
N ALA A 113 14.34 -4.76 -4.86
CA ALA A 113 13.84 -3.42 -5.13
C ALA A 113 14.60 -2.82 -6.33
N VAL A 114 13.88 -2.51 -7.40
CA VAL A 114 14.42 -1.96 -8.65
C VAL A 114 13.99 -0.52 -8.79
N PRO A 115 14.90 0.46 -8.69
CA PRO A 115 14.55 1.85 -8.86
C PRO A 115 14.20 2.16 -10.32
N TYR A 116 13.22 3.03 -10.54
CA TYR A 116 12.92 3.59 -11.84
C TYR A 116 12.57 5.07 -11.72
N PHE A 117 12.81 5.83 -12.78
CA PHE A 117 12.39 7.22 -12.84
C PHE A 117 10.93 7.31 -13.28
N HIS A 118 10.08 7.89 -12.47
CA HIS A 118 8.66 8.03 -12.78
C HIS A 118 8.37 9.33 -13.56
N SER A 119 8.67 10.47 -12.95
CA SER A 119 8.54 11.80 -13.56
C SER A 119 9.47 12.79 -12.87
N ALA A 120 9.56 14.01 -13.41
CA ALA A 120 10.35 15.08 -12.79
C ALA A 120 9.78 15.51 -11.43
N GLU A 121 8.47 15.43 -11.27
CA GLU A 121 7.74 15.81 -10.07
C GLU A 121 7.81 14.73 -8.99
N CYS A 122 7.69 13.46 -9.38
CA CYS A 122 7.65 12.31 -8.48
C CYS A 122 9.04 11.72 -8.19
N GLY A 123 10.02 12.00 -9.05
CA GLY A 123 11.39 11.50 -8.90
C GLY A 123 11.53 10.00 -9.14
N ALA A 124 12.43 9.37 -8.37
CA ALA A 124 12.67 7.94 -8.43
C ALA A 124 11.70 7.18 -7.54
N MET A 125 11.16 6.09 -8.07
CA MET A 125 10.28 5.14 -7.39
C MET A 125 10.85 3.73 -7.49
N PHE A 126 10.21 2.75 -6.88
CA PHE A 126 10.67 1.36 -6.87
C PHE A 126 9.58 0.43 -7.38
N ASN A 127 9.98 -0.48 -8.26
CA ASN A 127 9.27 -1.74 -8.50
C ASN A 127 9.91 -2.83 -7.64
N PHE A 128 9.18 -3.92 -7.36
CA PHE A 128 9.69 -5.03 -6.56
C PHE A 128 9.55 -6.33 -7.35
N ASN A 129 10.68 -6.94 -7.70
CA ASN A 129 10.71 -8.28 -8.29
C ASN A 129 10.53 -9.27 -7.14
N LEU A 130 9.46 -10.04 -7.14
CA LEU A 130 9.18 -11.04 -6.11
C LEU A 130 10.04 -12.29 -6.34
N ASN A 131 10.83 -12.67 -5.34
CA ASN A 131 11.67 -13.85 -5.38
C ASN A 131 11.01 -15.04 -4.68
N ASP A 132 10.38 -14.80 -3.53
CA ASP A 132 9.66 -15.82 -2.76
C ASP A 132 8.57 -15.20 -1.89
N VAL A 133 7.48 -15.93 -1.71
CA VAL A 133 6.39 -15.54 -0.81
C VAL A 133 5.98 -16.76 0.00
N ARG A 134 6.16 -16.71 1.30
CA ARG A 134 5.89 -17.82 2.22
C ARG A 134 5.13 -17.36 3.45
N THR A 135 4.41 -18.29 4.05
CA THR A 135 3.67 -18.08 5.29
C THR A 135 3.81 -19.27 6.22
N THR A 136 3.68 -19.04 7.51
CA THR A 136 3.36 -20.11 8.47
C THR A 136 1.91 -20.53 8.23
N LEU A 137 1.60 -21.81 8.49
CA LEU A 137 0.33 -22.42 8.10
C LEU A 137 -0.50 -22.77 9.34
N HIS A 138 -0.94 -21.76 10.11
CA HIS A 138 -1.79 -21.95 11.28
C HIS A 138 -3.25 -21.56 11.00
N GLY A 139 -3.46 -20.40 10.45
CA GLY A 139 -4.77 -19.86 10.04
C GLY A 139 -4.79 -19.40 8.59
N ILE A 140 -3.64 -19.50 7.91
CA ILE A 140 -3.49 -19.31 6.48
C ILE A 140 -3.15 -20.66 5.86
N ASP A 141 -3.95 -21.11 4.89
CA ASP A 141 -3.76 -22.38 4.20
C ASP A 141 -2.67 -22.26 3.12
N SER A 142 -2.65 -21.15 2.41
CA SER A 142 -1.64 -20.90 1.37
C SER A 142 -1.59 -19.42 0.98
N VAL A 143 -0.48 -19.05 0.35
CA VAL A 143 -0.31 -17.76 -0.32
C VAL A 143 0.15 -18.02 -1.75
N VAL A 144 -0.43 -17.29 -2.71
CA VAL A 144 -0.14 -17.45 -4.14
C VAL A 144 0.21 -16.08 -4.72
N PRO A 145 1.45 -15.87 -5.19
CA PRO A 145 1.78 -14.71 -5.99
C PRO A 145 1.07 -14.78 -7.34
N LEU A 146 0.55 -13.63 -7.80
CA LEU A 146 -0.16 -13.49 -9.08
C LEU A 146 0.70 -12.78 -10.13
N VAL A 147 1.76 -12.12 -9.69
CA VAL A 147 2.70 -11.36 -10.50
C VAL A 147 4.12 -11.66 -10.05
N ASP A 148 5.07 -11.60 -10.98
CA ASP A 148 6.49 -11.69 -10.67
C ASP A 148 7.08 -10.33 -10.27
N VAL A 149 6.44 -9.25 -10.73
CA VAL A 149 6.89 -7.86 -10.48
C VAL A 149 5.73 -7.03 -9.97
N VAL A 150 5.90 -6.48 -8.78
CA VAL A 150 4.99 -5.49 -8.22
C VAL A 150 5.36 -4.12 -8.78
N THR A 151 4.41 -3.52 -9.48
CA THR A 151 4.52 -2.18 -10.06
C THR A 151 3.49 -1.26 -9.42
N ASN A 152 3.51 0.02 -9.78
CA ASN A 152 2.48 0.98 -9.42
C ASN A 152 1.15 0.67 -10.15
N SER A 153 0.49 -0.39 -9.73
CA SER A 153 -0.76 -0.91 -10.30
C SER A 153 -1.73 -1.30 -9.19
N THR A 154 -3.01 -1.11 -9.43
CA THR A 154 -4.10 -1.55 -8.54
C THR A 154 -4.48 -3.02 -8.73
N ALA A 155 -3.82 -3.72 -9.64
CA ALA A 155 -4.05 -5.14 -9.84
C ALA A 155 -3.59 -5.95 -8.61
N PRO A 156 -4.32 -7.00 -8.21
CA PRO A 156 -3.90 -7.84 -7.09
C PRO A 156 -2.59 -8.55 -7.40
N ALA A 157 -1.64 -8.45 -6.46
CA ALA A 157 -0.33 -9.09 -6.54
C ALA A 157 -0.30 -10.45 -5.84
N LEU A 158 -1.12 -10.62 -4.81
CA LEU A 158 -1.15 -11.84 -3.98
C LEU A 158 -2.58 -12.31 -3.73
N ARG A 159 -2.75 -13.62 -3.60
CA ARG A 159 -3.93 -14.24 -2.96
C ARG A 159 -3.51 -14.92 -1.68
N ILE A 160 -4.22 -14.63 -0.59
CA ILE A 160 -4.04 -15.27 0.71
C ILE A 160 -5.29 -16.08 1.00
N TYR A 161 -5.13 -17.39 1.15
CA TYR A 161 -6.21 -18.31 1.47
C TYR A 161 -6.22 -18.58 2.96
N PHE A 162 -7.30 -18.21 3.60
CA PHE A 162 -7.49 -18.41 5.03
C PHE A 162 -8.28 -19.68 5.31
N THR A 163 -7.90 -20.37 6.38
CA THR A 163 -8.63 -21.52 6.90
C THR A 163 -10.07 -21.15 7.26
N ASP A 164 -11.01 -21.99 6.87
CA ASP A 164 -12.40 -21.84 7.28
C ASP A 164 -12.61 -22.38 8.69
N PHE A 165 -12.88 -21.48 9.64
CA PHE A 165 -13.18 -21.85 11.04
C PHE A 165 -14.68 -21.80 11.35
N SER A 166 -15.55 -21.75 10.34
CA SER A 166 -17.01 -21.66 10.53
C SER A 166 -17.70 -23.00 10.73
N GLN A 167 -16.91 -24.09 10.91
CA GLN A 167 -17.46 -25.44 11.13
C GLN A 167 -17.66 -25.75 12.61
#